data_d81eab5c2c1a1b564b67611ada6b59dd
#
_entry.id   d81eab5c2c1a1b564b67611ada6b59dd
#
_cell.length_a   1.000
_cell.length_b   1.000
_cell.length_c   1.000
_cell.angle_alpha   90.00
_cell.angle_beta   90.00
_cell.angle_gamma   90.00
#
_symmetry.space_group_name_H-M   'P 1'
#
loop_
_entity.id
_entity.type
_entity.pdbx_description
1 polymer ?
#
loop_
_entity_poly.entity_id
_entity_poly.type
_entity_poly.pdbx_seq_one_letter_code
_entity_poly.pdbx_strand_id
1 'polypeptide(L)'
;MGGHGFTVPVLQLGDVLLVTLQGELHDEMAEQLQQDITARISHTRVTGVVIDISGVEIVDSFLGRVLAEIAAGAKLLAARTVLAGMRPAVAITLVELGLTLPGMRTALDVERAMEMLGVTTRRGEGSP
;
A
#
# COMPACT_ATOMS: atom_id res chain seq x y z
N MET A 1 -9.24 -24.62 8.39
CA MET A 1 -9.13 -24.26 8.14
C MET A 1 -9.16 -23.60 7.50
N GLY A 2 -9.32 -23.40 7.52
CA GLY A 2 -9.39 -22.82 6.96
C GLY A 2 -9.03 -22.28 6.50
N GLY A 3 -8.78 -22.12 6.44
CA GLY A 3 -8.33 -21.43 6.19
C GLY A 3 -8.05 -20.98 5.30
N HIS A 4 -7.97 -21.03 5.02
CA HIS A 4 -7.77 -20.64 4.06
C HIS A 4 -7.90 -19.49 3.77
N GLY A 5 -7.71 -19.12 4.37
CA GLY A 5 -7.93 -17.81 4.20
C GLY A 5 -7.02 -17.20 3.25
N PHE A 6 -7.50 -16.17 2.69
CA PHE A 6 -6.72 -15.45 1.78
C PHE A 6 -5.92 -14.46 2.57
N THR A 7 -4.67 -14.31 2.26
CA THR A 7 -3.83 -13.28 2.84
C THR A 7 -3.47 -12.32 1.74
N VAL A 8 -3.25 -11.08 2.11
CA VAL A 8 -2.82 -10.07 1.15
C VAL A 8 -1.33 -10.23 0.93
N PRO A 9 -0.88 -10.34 -0.32
CA PRO A 9 0.55 -10.50 -0.59
C PRO A 9 1.34 -9.25 -0.19
N VAL A 10 2.43 -9.46 0.50
CA VAL A 10 3.35 -8.39 0.85
C VAL A 10 4.73 -8.84 0.43
N LEU A 11 5.32 -8.14 -0.53
CA LEU A 11 6.66 -8.45 -1.01
C LEU A 11 7.62 -7.38 -0.55
N GLN A 12 8.83 -7.76 -0.24
CA GLN A 12 9.85 -6.79 0.12
C GLN A 12 10.83 -6.67 -1.03
N LEU A 13 10.97 -5.47 -1.56
CA LEU A 13 11.88 -5.17 -2.66
C LEU A 13 12.86 -4.14 -2.14
N GLY A 14 14.03 -4.60 -1.71
CA GLY A 14 14.98 -3.71 -1.09
C GLY A 14 14.43 -3.18 0.21
N ASP A 15 14.33 -1.87 0.33
CA ASP A 15 13.80 -1.24 1.53
C ASP A 15 12.35 -0.77 1.35
N VAL A 16 11.66 -1.33 0.38
CA VAL A 16 10.26 -0.98 0.11
C VAL A 16 9.40 -2.23 0.15
N LEU A 17 8.24 -2.13 0.78
CA LEU A 17 7.24 -3.20 0.74
C LEU A 17 6.26 -2.91 -0.39
N LEU A 18 5.89 -3.94 -1.12
CA LEU A 18 4.86 -3.84 -2.15
C LEU A 18 3.67 -4.67 -1.70
N VAL A 19 2.53 -4.03 -1.53
CA VAL A 19 1.29 -4.65 -1.10
C VAL A 19 0.31 -4.56 -2.26
N THR A 20 -0.29 -5.68 -2.63
CA THR A 20 -1.26 -5.71 -3.72
C THR A 20 -2.63 -6.05 -3.17
N LEU A 21 -3.59 -5.15 -3.37
CA LEU A 21 -4.96 -5.37 -2.94
C LEU A 21 -5.83 -5.67 -4.14
N GLN A 22 -6.68 -6.68 -4.03
CA GLN A 22 -7.60 -7.05 -5.08
C GLN A 22 -8.91 -7.45 -4.45
N GLY A 23 -10.01 -7.05 -5.09
CA GLY A 23 -11.33 -7.44 -4.61
C GLY A 23 -11.66 -6.82 -3.27
N GLU A 24 -12.32 -7.59 -2.43
CA GLU A 24 -12.74 -7.10 -1.12
C GLU A 24 -11.74 -7.41 -0.05
N LEU A 25 -11.62 -6.48 0.89
CA LEU A 25 -10.74 -6.65 2.02
C LEU A 25 -11.62 -6.83 3.26
N HIS A 26 -11.55 -7.98 3.88
CA HIS A 26 -12.34 -8.27 5.07
C HIS A 26 -11.58 -7.87 6.33
N ASP A 27 -12.30 -7.71 7.42
CA ASP A 27 -11.72 -7.23 8.68
C ASP A 27 -10.49 -8.01 9.11
N GLU A 28 -10.53 -9.32 9.04
CA GLU A 28 -9.39 -10.12 9.46
C GLU A 28 -8.20 -9.93 8.55
N MET A 29 -8.45 -9.82 7.26
CA MET A 29 -7.39 -9.60 6.29
C MET A 29 -6.75 -8.24 6.52
N ALA A 30 -7.57 -7.23 6.80
CA ALA A 30 -7.07 -5.89 7.04
C ALA A 30 -6.20 -5.84 8.30
N GLU A 31 -6.64 -6.53 9.34
CA GLU A 31 -5.90 -6.55 10.58
C GLU A 31 -4.57 -7.26 10.41
N GLN A 32 -4.57 -8.41 9.72
CA GLN A 32 -3.35 -9.13 9.47
C GLN A 32 -2.40 -8.33 8.60
N LEU A 33 -2.93 -7.63 7.61
CA LEU A 33 -2.10 -6.82 6.73
C LEU A 33 -1.42 -5.71 7.52
N GLN A 34 -2.15 -5.02 8.37
CA GLN A 34 -1.58 -3.95 9.16
C GLN A 34 -0.49 -4.49 10.09
N GLN A 35 -0.73 -5.62 10.71
CA GLN A 35 0.25 -6.23 11.60
C GLN A 35 1.50 -6.66 10.83
N ASP A 36 1.31 -7.24 9.64
CA ASP A 36 2.43 -7.69 8.83
C ASP A 36 3.29 -6.51 8.38
N ILE A 37 2.66 -5.45 7.91
CA ILE A 37 3.38 -4.28 7.46
C ILE A 37 4.17 -3.66 8.63
N THR A 38 3.50 -3.50 9.78
CA THR A 38 4.12 -2.92 10.95
C THR A 38 5.32 -3.76 11.40
N ALA A 39 5.16 -5.07 11.43
CA ALA A 39 6.24 -5.96 11.84
C ALA A 39 7.42 -5.86 10.89
N ARG A 40 7.17 -5.82 9.59
CA ARG A 40 8.26 -5.74 8.62
C ARG A 40 8.99 -4.42 8.71
N ILE A 41 8.27 -3.31 8.90
CA ILE A 41 8.92 -2.02 9.06
C ILE A 41 9.76 -2.02 10.33
N SER A 42 9.23 -2.62 11.41
CA SER A 42 9.94 -2.62 12.69
C SER A 42 11.18 -3.49 12.69
N HIS A 43 11.15 -4.60 11.97
CA HIS A 43 12.21 -5.60 12.04
C HIS A 43 13.19 -5.57 10.87
N THR A 44 12.94 -4.72 9.89
CA THR A 44 13.84 -4.63 8.75
C THR A 44 14.08 -3.16 8.45
N ARG A 45 14.81 -2.88 7.38
CA ARG A 45 15.11 -1.49 7.04
C ARG A 45 14.15 -0.95 6.01
N VAL A 46 12.87 -1.22 6.18
CA VAL A 46 11.87 -0.73 5.26
C VAL A 46 11.64 0.75 5.49
N THR A 47 11.71 1.54 4.43
CA THR A 47 11.49 2.97 4.49
C THR A 47 10.31 3.42 3.66
N GLY A 48 9.69 2.50 2.95
CA GLY A 48 8.53 2.85 2.13
C GLY A 48 7.60 1.67 1.92
N VAL A 49 6.34 1.98 1.66
CA VAL A 49 5.30 0.99 1.38
C VAL A 49 4.56 1.46 0.14
N VAL A 50 4.47 0.60 -0.87
CA VAL A 50 3.65 0.85 -2.04
C VAL A 50 2.43 -0.03 -1.94
N ILE A 51 1.24 0.55 -2.02
CA ILE A 51 0.00 -0.20 -2.02
C ILE A 51 -0.61 -0.09 -3.40
N ASP A 52 -0.59 -1.20 -4.13
CA ASP A 52 -1.13 -1.27 -5.48
C ASP A 52 -2.62 -1.58 -5.39
N ILE A 53 -3.44 -0.63 -5.80
CA ILE A 53 -4.89 -0.79 -5.78
C ILE A 53 -5.48 -0.81 -7.18
N SER A 54 -4.66 -1.13 -8.20
CA SER A 54 -5.17 -1.20 -9.57
C SER A 54 -6.22 -2.28 -9.73
N GLY A 55 -6.22 -3.30 -8.87
CA GLY A 55 -7.22 -4.36 -8.91
C GLY A 55 -8.46 -4.07 -8.06
N VAL A 56 -8.55 -2.88 -7.46
CA VAL A 56 -9.70 -2.52 -6.63
C VAL A 56 -10.66 -1.71 -7.48
N GLU A 57 -11.88 -2.23 -7.64
CA GLU A 57 -12.88 -1.54 -8.44
C GLU A 57 -13.86 -0.75 -7.59
N ILE A 58 -14.09 -1.19 -6.39
CA ILE A 58 -15.05 -0.57 -5.49
C ILE A 58 -14.36 -0.27 -4.17
N VAL A 59 -14.52 0.96 -3.71
CA VAL A 59 -13.97 1.33 -2.42
C VAL A 59 -15.11 1.81 -1.53
N ASP A 60 -15.04 1.45 -0.26
CA ASP A 60 -16.00 1.92 0.72
C ASP A 60 -15.23 2.60 1.85
N SER A 61 -15.96 3.10 2.83
CA SER A 61 -15.34 3.82 3.94
C SER A 61 -14.42 2.92 4.76
N PHE A 62 -14.73 1.62 4.80
CA PHE A 62 -13.88 0.68 5.53
C PHE A 62 -12.49 0.60 4.88
N LEU A 63 -12.44 0.41 3.56
CA LEU A 63 -11.16 0.33 2.86
C LEU A 63 -10.41 1.65 2.98
N GLY A 64 -11.09 2.77 2.84
CA GLY A 64 -10.44 4.06 2.99
C GLY A 64 -9.81 4.22 4.35
N ARG A 65 -10.52 3.77 5.39
CA ARG A 65 -9.99 3.87 6.74
C ARG A 65 -8.78 2.95 6.93
N VAL A 66 -8.82 1.74 6.37
CA VAL A 66 -7.70 0.82 6.47
C VAL A 66 -6.46 1.43 5.81
N LEU A 67 -6.63 2.01 4.62
CA LEU A 67 -5.50 2.63 3.93
C LEU A 67 -4.91 3.78 4.76
N ALA A 68 -5.79 4.59 5.36
CA ALA A 68 -5.32 5.70 6.18
C ALA A 68 -4.59 5.21 7.42
N GLU A 69 -5.05 4.11 8.00
CA GLU A 69 -4.40 3.54 9.19
C GLU A 69 -3.04 2.96 8.85
N ILE A 70 -2.92 2.31 7.69
CA ILE A 70 -1.63 1.79 7.26
C ILE A 70 -0.65 2.94 7.08
N ALA A 71 -1.07 4.01 6.42
CA ALA A 71 -0.20 5.15 6.18
C ALA A 71 0.22 5.82 7.49
N ALA A 72 -0.72 5.95 8.43
CA ALA A 72 -0.43 6.56 9.72
C ALA A 72 0.57 5.71 10.51
N GLY A 73 0.37 4.40 10.53
CA GLY A 73 1.27 3.51 11.23
C GLY A 73 2.67 3.52 10.61
N ALA A 74 2.73 3.51 9.28
CA ALA A 74 4.01 3.54 8.59
C ALA A 74 4.76 4.84 8.91
N LYS A 75 4.03 5.96 8.92
CA LYS A 75 4.63 7.25 9.19
C LYS A 75 5.22 7.30 10.59
N LEU A 76 4.54 6.70 11.57
CA LEU A 76 5.06 6.65 12.93
C LEU A 76 6.37 5.88 12.99
N LEU A 77 6.59 4.98 12.06
CA LEU A 77 7.81 4.18 12.00
C LEU A 77 8.78 4.72 10.93
N ALA A 78 8.58 5.97 10.53
CA ALA A 78 9.43 6.67 9.58
C ALA A 78 9.44 6.05 8.17
N ALA A 79 8.33 5.44 7.76
CA ALA A 79 8.19 4.91 6.42
C ALA A 79 7.14 5.71 5.66
N ARG A 80 7.35 5.87 4.37
CA ARG A 80 6.44 6.63 3.51
C ARG A 80 5.52 5.67 2.76
N THR A 81 4.28 6.08 2.55
CA THR A 81 3.30 5.25 1.84
C THR A 81 2.88 5.91 0.54
N VAL A 82 2.84 5.13 -0.53
CA VAL A 82 2.38 5.59 -1.84
C VAL A 82 1.30 4.65 -2.34
N LEU A 83 0.15 5.20 -2.73
CA LEU A 83 -0.91 4.43 -3.36
C LEU A 83 -0.67 4.43 -4.86
N ALA A 84 -0.65 3.28 -5.47
CA ALA A 84 -0.36 3.15 -6.89
C ALA A 84 -1.56 2.60 -7.64
N GLY A 85 -1.82 3.12 -8.83
CA GLY A 85 -2.78 2.53 -9.74
C GLY A 85 -4.23 2.79 -9.39
N MET A 86 -4.53 3.89 -8.72
CA MET A 86 -5.92 4.18 -8.36
C MET A 86 -6.75 4.42 -9.61
N ARG A 87 -7.87 3.70 -9.73
CA ARG A 87 -8.78 3.89 -10.84
C ARG A 87 -9.55 5.18 -10.63
N PRO A 88 -9.90 5.89 -11.72
CA PRO A 88 -10.64 7.16 -11.57
C PRO A 88 -11.94 7.01 -10.78
N ALA A 89 -12.68 5.91 -11.00
CA ALA A 89 -13.92 5.70 -10.26
C ALA A 89 -13.68 5.58 -8.76
N VAL A 90 -12.56 4.99 -8.38
CA VAL A 90 -12.20 4.85 -6.98
C VAL A 90 -11.85 6.22 -6.39
N ALA A 91 -11.11 7.02 -7.14
CA ALA A 91 -10.74 8.37 -6.69
C ALA A 91 -11.99 9.22 -6.45
N ILE A 92 -12.95 9.14 -7.37
CA ILE A 92 -14.19 9.89 -7.26
C ILE A 92 -14.94 9.47 -5.99
N THR A 93 -15.02 8.17 -5.74
CA THR A 93 -15.71 7.66 -4.56
C THR A 93 -15.04 8.14 -3.27
N LEU A 94 -13.71 8.13 -3.23
CA LEU A 94 -13.01 8.59 -2.04
C LEU A 94 -13.32 10.06 -1.77
N VAL A 95 -13.37 10.87 -2.82
CA VAL A 95 -13.70 12.28 -2.66
C VAL A 95 -15.13 12.42 -2.16
N GLU A 96 -16.06 11.65 -2.73
CA GLU A 96 -17.46 11.70 -2.32
C GLU A 96 -17.66 11.26 -0.88
N LEU A 97 -16.86 10.33 -0.42
CA LEU A 97 -16.95 9.88 0.96
C LEU A 97 -16.26 10.84 1.93
N GLY A 98 -15.66 11.91 1.41
CA GLY A 98 -14.96 12.86 2.25
C GLY A 98 -13.71 12.31 2.88
N LEU A 99 -13.16 11.25 2.30
CA LEU A 99 -11.98 10.62 2.86
C LEU A 99 -10.74 11.32 2.33
N THR A 100 -9.97 11.85 3.25
CA THR A 100 -8.66 12.35 2.92
C THR A 100 -7.66 11.29 3.39
N LEU A 101 -6.55 11.20 2.71
CA LEU A 101 -5.53 10.22 3.06
C LEU A 101 -4.25 10.96 3.42
N PRO A 102 -4.23 11.56 4.61
CA PRO A 102 -3.10 12.41 4.99
C PRO A 102 -1.81 11.60 5.09
N GLY A 103 -0.75 12.18 4.60
CA GLY A 103 0.54 11.52 4.64
C GLY A 103 0.73 10.48 3.55
N MET A 104 -0.27 10.35 2.65
CA MET A 104 -0.17 9.36 1.60
C MET A 104 -0.05 10.06 0.26
N ARG A 105 0.84 9.58 -0.57
CA ARG A 105 1.01 10.10 -1.92
C ARG A 105 0.44 9.09 -2.90
N THR A 106 0.24 9.52 -4.13
CA THR A 106 -0.30 8.64 -5.16
C THR A 106 0.63 8.61 -6.36
N ALA A 107 0.58 7.52 -7.10
CA ALA A 107 1.34 7.35 -8.32
C ALA A 107 0.48 6.61 -9.33
N LEU A 108 0.78 6.78 -10.61
CA LEU A 108 -0.02 6.15 -11.66
C LEU A 108 0.11 4.63 -11.63
N ASP A 109 1.27 4.13 -11.26
CA ASP A 109 1.51 2.70 -11.23
C ASP A 109 2.62 2.38 -10.23
N VAL A 110 2.88 1.10 -10.06
CA VAL A 110 3.88 0.63 -9.11
C VAL A 110 5.27 1.13 -9.46
N GLU A 111 5.61 1.16 -10.74
CA GLU A 111 6.92 1.58 -11.15
C GLU A 111 7.19 3.02 -10.74
N ARG A 112 6.23 3.90 -10.96
CA ARG A 112 6.39 5.29 -10.57
C ARG A 112 6.40 5.46 -9.06
N ALA A 113 5.61 4.63 -8.36
CA ALA A 113 5.61 4.67 -6.90
C ALA A 113 6.98 4.29 -6.36
N MET A 114 7.61 3.26 -6.95
CA MET A 114 8.94 2.85 -6.53
C MET A 114 9.95 3.95 -6.78
N GLU A 115 9.84 4.64 -7.91
CA GLU A 115 10.73 5.76 -8.21
C GLU A 115 10.57 6.87 -7.19
N MET A 116 9.34 7.16 -6.77
CA MET A 116 9.09 8.18 -5.76
C MET A 116 9.76 7.84 -4.44
N LEU A 117 9.92 6.56 -4.17
CA LEU A 117 10.55 6.11 -2.93
C LEU A 117 12.06 5.89 -3.10
N GLY A 118 12.59 6.22 -4.27
CA GLY A 118 14.02 6.13 -4.48
C GLY A 118 14.54 4.76 -4.87
N VAL A 119 13.64 3.83 -5.22
CA VAL A 119 14.05 2.50 -5.63
C VAL A 119 14.07 2.45 -7.14
N THR A 120 15.18 2.02 -7.72
CA THR A 120 15.22 1.87 -9.14
C THR A 120 14.90 0.45 -9.51
N THR A 121 13.98 0.27 -10.47
CA THR A 121 13.60 -1.05 -10.91
C THR A 121 14.30 -1.41 -12.21
N ARG A 122 15.06 -0.45 -12.77
CA ARG A 122 15.75 -0.79 -13.99
C ARG A 122 17.12 -1.23 -13.67
N ARG A 123 17.56 -2.30 -14.30
CA ARG A 123 18.72 -2.82 -14.03
C ARG A 123 19.74 -2.19 -14.76
N GLY A 124 20.81 -2.18 -14.46
CA GLY A 124 21.89 -1.63 -15.14
C GLY A 124 21.97 -0.16 -15.12
N GLU A 125 21.07 0.46 -14.58
CA GLU A 125 20.94 1.73 -14.60
C GLU A 125 21.91 2.32 -13.86
N GLY A 126 22.07 1.88 -12.94
CA GLY A 126 22.96 2.46 -12.18
C GLY A 126 24.27 2.49 -12.63
N SER A 127 24.47 2.09 -13.31
CA SER A 127 25.57 2.08 -13.62
C SER A 127 26.11 2.81 -14.05
N PRO A 128 26.54 3.13 -13.97
CA PRO A 128 27.36 3.78 -14.23
C PRO A 128 28.07 3.86 -14.13
#